data_0e06bd393bef0b3d8831b4b1af1a0950
#
_entry.id   0e06bd393bef0b3d8831b4b1af1a0950
#
_cell.length_a   1.000
_cell.length_b   1.000
_cell.length_c   1.000
_cell.angle_alpha   90.00
_cell.angle_beta   90.00
_cell.angle_gamma   90.00
#
_symmetry.space_group_name_H-M   'P 1'
#
loop_
_entity.id
_entity.type
_entity.pdbx_description
1 polymer ?
#
loop_
_entity_poly.entity_id
_entity_poly.type
_entity_poly.pdbx_seq_one_letter_code
_entity_poly.pdbx_strand_id
1 'polypeptide(L)'
;SICRLLLALGIGDVILVDRNGILAPGEEWMNPAQKEMAEITNKERLHGDLKTAMKGRDIFVGVSAPNIVTAEMVSTMADDAIVFAMANPTPEIMPDEAKKGGAKVVATGRSDFPNQINNVLVFPGVFRGAFDVRASDINEEMKIAASKAIAALISDEELSADNIIPKAFDKRVGPAVAKAVAEASKRAGVARIWVK
;
A
#
# COMPACT_ATOMS: atom_id res chain seq x y z
N SER A 1 -10.17 1.76 0.28
CA SER A 1 -9.32 2.95 0.45
C SER A 1 -7.96 2.77 -0.23
N ILE A 2 -7.18 1.70 0.04
CA ILE A 2 -5.84 1.48 -0.55
C ILE A 2 -5.87 1.60 -2.08
N CYS A 3 -6.78 0.89 -2.73
CA CYS A 3 -6.90 0.90 -4.19
C CYS A 3 -7.11 2.33 -4.76
N ARG A 4 -7.97 3.16 -4.15
CA ARG A 4 -8.18 4.54 -4.59
C ARG A 4 -6.89 5.38 -4.49
N LEU A 5 -6.10 5.19 -3.43
CA LEU A 5 -4.81 5.86 -3.28
C LEU A 5 -3.80 5.40 -4.33
N LEU A 6 -3.76 4.10 -4.65
CA LEU A 6 -2.89 3.57 -5.71
C LEU A 6 -3.27 4.15 -7.08
N LEU A 7 -4.56 4.19 -7.41
CA LEU A 7 -5.05 4.81 -8.65
C LEU A 7 -4.71 6.32 -8.70
N ALA A 8 -4.88 7.04 -7.58
CA ALA A 8 -4.51 8.46 -7.49
C ALA A 8 -3.00 8.71 -7.61
N LEU A 9 -2.17 7.73 -7.28
CA LEU A 9 -0.71 7.75 -7.50
C LEU A 9 -0.31 7.40 -8.93
N GLY A 10 -1.26 7.02 -9.79
CA GLY A 10 -1.00 6.70 -11.20
C GLY A 10 -0.62 5.25 -11.46
N ILE A 11 -0.90 4.33 -10.54
CA ILE A 11 -0.77 2.89 -10.82
C ILE A 11 -1.71 2.53 -11.96
N GLY A 12 -1.20 1.83 -12.97
CA GLY A 12 -1.85 1.64 -14.26
C GLY A 12 -3.17 0.88 -14.22
N ASP A 13 -3.21 -0.28 -13.58
CA ASP A 13 -4.43 -1.06 -13.31
C ASP A 13 -4.31 -1.78 -11.97
N VAL A 14 -5.43 -2.03 -11.34
CA VAL A 14 -5.52 -2.75 -10.09
C VAL A 14 -6.58 -3.85 -10.22
N ILE A 15 -6.24 -5.06 -9.82
CA ILE A 15 -7.21 -6.15 -9.71
C ILE A 15 -7.50 -6.39 -8.23
N LEU A 16 -8.73 -6.20 -7.84
CA LEU A 16 -9.20 -6.48 -6.49
C LEU A 16 -9.70 -7.91 -6.39
N VAL A 17 -9.32 -8.59 -5.32
CA VAL A 17 -9.75 -9.97 -5.06
C VAL A 17 -10.35 -10.04 -3.65
N ASP A 18 -11.52 -10.63 -3.55
CA ASP A 18 -12.19 -11.00 -2.31
C ASP A 18 -12.14 -12.54 -2.15
N ARG A 19 -12.62 -13.04 -1.00
CA ARG A 19 -12.73 -14.49 -0.76
C ARG A 19 -13.55 -15.25 -1.81
N ASN A 20 -14.43 -14.56 -2.53
CA ASN A 20 -15.27 -15.15 -3.58
C ASN A 20 -14.63 -15.08 -4.97
N GLY A 21 -13.51 -14.35 -5.12
CA GLY A 21 -12.79 -14.20 -6.37
C GLY A 21 -12.49 -12.78 -6.78
N ILE A 22 -12.16 -12.59 -8.04
CA ILE A 22 -11.84 -11.29 -8.64
C ILE A 22 -13.11 -10.42 -8.71
N LEU A 23 -13.00 -9.15 -8.32
CA LEU A 23 -14.06 -8.18 -8.53
C LEU A 23 -14.13 -7.82 -10.02
N ALA A 24 -15.22 -8.24 -10.66
CA ALA A 24 -15.51 -7.95 -12.06
C ALA A 24 -16.98 -7.56 -12.25
N PRO A 25 -17.32 -6.69 -13.20
CA PRO A 25 -18.71 -6.39 -13.51
C PRO A 25 -19.50 -7.66 -13.82
N GLY A 26 -20.72 -7.74 -13.26
CA GLY A 26 -21.59 -8.91 -13.42
C GLY A 26 -21.54 -9.92 -12.28
N GLU A 27 -20.57 -9.84 -11.39
CA GLU A 27 -20.51 -10.71 -10.22
C GLU A 27 -21.60 -10.34 -9.20
N GLU A 28 -22.54 -11.25 -8.97
CA GLU A 28 -23.74 -10.98 -8.13
C GLU A 28 -23.41 -10.88 -6.63
N TRP A 29 -22.35 -11.57 -6.18
CA TRP A 29 -21.94 -11.63 -4.78
C TRP A 29 -21.34 -10.32 -4.25
N MET A 30 -21.00 -9.38 -5.12
CA MET A 30 -20.39 -8.10 -4.73
C MET A 30 -21.37 -7.17 -4.03
N ASN A 31 -20.92 -6.55 -2.94
CA ASN A 31 -21.62 -5.43 -2.31
C ASN A 31 -21.53 -4.14 -3.17
N PRO A 32 -22.33 -3.09 -2.86
CA PRO A 32 -22.31 -1.85 -3.66
C PRO A 32 -20.95 -1.21 -3.83
N ALA A 33 -20.12 -1.18 -2.77
CA ALA A 33 -18.78 -0.60 -2.83
C ALA A 33 -17.81 -1.43 -3.71
N GLN A 34 -17.95 -2.75 -3.68
CA GLN A 34 -17.18 -3.64 -4.55
C GLN A 34 -17.62 -3.48 -6.02
N LYS A 35 -18.91 -3.35 -6.30
CA LYS A 35 -19.42 -3.07 -7.65
C LYS A 35 -18.87 -1.76 -8.19
N GLU A 36 -18.88 -0.68 -7.40
CA GLU A 36 -18.29 0.59 -7.78
C GLU A 36 -16.79 0.44 -8.13
N MET A 37 -16.05 -0.31 -7.31
CA MET A 37 -14.63 -0.53 -7.58
C MET A 37 -14.39 -1.38 -8.82
N ALA A 38 -15.22 -2.39 -9.10
CA ALA A 38 -15.12 -3.22 -10.30
C ALA A 38 -15.30 -2.43 -11.60
N GLU A 39 -16.03 -1.30 -11.58
CA GLU A 39 -16.18 -0.45 -12.77
C GLU A 39 -14.91 0.34 -13.13
N ILE A 40 -14.08 0.68 -12.14
CA ILE A 40 -12.89 1.53 -12.33
C ILE A 40 -11.56 0.77 -12.24
N THR A 41 -11.61 -0.54 -12.01
CA THR A 41 -10.44 -1.44 -11.88
C THR A 41 -10.59 -2.63 -12.81
N ASN A 42 -9.59 -3.52 -12.86
CA ASN A 42 -9.66 -4.74 -13.67
C ASN A 42 -10.06 -4.44 -15.11
N LYS A 43 -9.25 -3.63 -15.79
CA LYS A 43 -9.51 -3.18 -17.18
C LYS A 43 -9.68 -4.32 -18.17
N GLU A 44 -9.02 -5.45 -17.90
CA GLU A 44 -9.10 -6.66 -18.72
C GLU A 44 -10.37 -7.48 -18.46
N ARG A 45 -11.20 -7.09 -17.48
CA ARG A 45 -12.43 -7.81 -17.08
C ARG A 45 -12.17 -9.27 -16.74
N LEU A 46 -11.06 -9.55 -16.05
CA LEU A 46 -10.71 -10.89 -15.63
C LEU A 46 -11.70 -11.41 -14.57
N HIS A 47 -12.02 -12.68 -14.69
CA HIS A 47 -12.78 -13.45 -13.69
C HIS A 47 -11.91 -14.58 -13.15
N GLY A 48 -12.21 -15.06 -11.96
CA GLY A 48 -11.50 -16.19 -11.36
C GLY A 48 -11.03 -15.91 -9.92
N ASP A 49 -10.00 -16.61 -9.53
CA ASP A 49 -9.46 -16.62 -8.18
C ASP A 49 -8.19 -15.76 -8.03
N LEU A 50 -7.61 -15.79 -6.83
CA LEU A 50 -6.37 -15.08 -6.52
C LEU A 50 -5.19 -15.53 -7.41
N LYS A 51 -5.09 -16.83 -7.72
CA LYS A 51 -4.02 -17.37 -8.58
C LYS A 51 -4.11 -16.76 -9.98
N THR A 52 -5.32 -16.65 -10.51
CA THR A 52 -5.60 -16.01 -11.81
C THR A 52 -5.24 -14.53 -11.76
N ALA A 53 -5.61 -13.82 -10.70
CA ALA A 53 -5.32 -12.41 -10.54
C ALA A 53 -3.82 -12.09 -10.48
N MET A 54 -3.02 -12.94 -9.86
CA MET A 54 -1.57 -12.71 -9.68
C MET A 54 -0.74 -12.92 -10.95
N LYS A 55 -1.24 -13.71 -11.90
CA LYS A 55 -0.47 -14.07 -13.11
C LYS A 55 -0.07 -12.83 -13.92
N GLY A 56 1.25 -12.68 -14.14
CA GLY A 56 1.84 -11.59 -14.92
C GLY A 56 1.74 -10.20 -14.25
N ARG A 57 1.42 -10.10 -12.95
CA ARG A 57 1.33 -8.82 -12.23
C ARG A 57 2.66 -8.44 -11.58
N ASP A 58 2.93 -7.14 -11.53
CA ASP A 58 4.17 -6.59 -10.97
C ASP A 58 4.14 -6.54 -9.44
N ILE A 59 2.97 -6.29 -8.85
CA ILE A 59 2.82 -6.03 -7.42
C ILE A 59 1.65 -6.82 -6.84
N PHE A 60 1.90 -7.52 -5.74
CA PHE A 60 0.86 -8.08 -4.87
C PHE A 60 0.76 -7.26 -3.58
N VAL A 61 -0.46 -6.90 -3.20
CA VAL A 61 -0.76 -6.21 -1.92
C VAL A 61 -1.80 -7.02 -1.16
N GLY A 62 -1.36 -7.73 -0.13
CA GLY A 62 -2.21 -8.54 0.74
C GLY A 62 -2.60 -7.80 2.01
N VAL A 63 -3.90 -7.78 2.32
CA VAL A 63 -4.48 -7.23 3.55
C VAL A 63 -5.63 -8.12 4.04
N SER A 64 -5.49 -9.43 3.93
CA SER A 64 -6.61 -10.37 4.12
C SER A 64 -6.33 -11.47 5.13
N ALA A 65 -5.95 -12.65 4.69
CA ALA A 65 -5.85 -13.84 5.52
C ALA A 65 -4.47 -14.52 5.42
N PRO A 66 -4.00 -15.19 6.48
CA PRO A 66 -2.69 -15.84 6.47
C PRO A 66 -2.63 -16.99 5.47
N ASN A 67 -1.44 -17.21 4.90
CA ASN A 67 -1.07 -18.40 4.11
C ASN A 67 -1.97 -18.67 2.90
N ILE A 68 -2.53 -17.63 2.28
CA ILE A 68 -3.37 -17.76 1.07
C ILE A 68 -2.57 -17.66 -0.23
N VAL A 69 -1.30 -17.25 -0.17
CA VAL A 69 -0.39 -17.13 -1.32
C VAL A 69 0.71 -18.17 -1.19
N THR A 70 1.05 -18.81 -2.30
CA THR A 70 2.11 -19.80 -2.39
C THR A 70 3.29 -19.32 -3.23
N ALA A 71 4.48 -19.92 -3.06
CA ALA A 71 5.63 -19.64 -3.90
C ALA A 71 5.33 -19.89 -5.40
N GLU A 72 4.52 -20.92 -5.71
CA GLU A 72 4.06 -21.18 -7.08
C GLU A 72 3.24 -20.01 -7.65
N MET A 73 2.34 -19.42 -6.86
CA MET A 73 1.56 -18.25 -7.31
C MET A 73 2.47 -17.06 -7.56
N VAL A 74 3.44 -16.81 -6.68
CA VAL A 74 4.45 -15.75 -6.87
C VAL A 74 5.27 -15.97 -8.14
N SER A 75 5.65 -17.21 -8.45
CA SER A 75 6.43 -17.53 -9.67
C SER A 75 5.68 -17.28 -10.99
N THR A 76 4.38 -17.06 -10.93
CA THR A 76 3.57 -16.66 -12.11
C THR A 76 3.47 -15.16 -12.31
N MET A 77 3.95 -14.36 -11.35
CA MET A 77 4.00 -12.91 -11.46
C MET A 77 5.02 -12.44 -12.50
N ALA A 78 5.08 -11.15 -12.76
CA ALA A 78 6.10 -10.57 -13.63
C ALA A 78 7.50 -10.67 -13.00
N ASP A 79 8.53 -10.53 -13.83
CA ASP A 79 9.92 -10.45 -13.37
C ASP A 79 10.08 -9.29 -12.36
N ASP A 80 10.97 -9.48 -11.38
CA ASP A 80 11.22 -8.51 -10.31
C ASP A 80 9.98 -8.14 -9.48
N ALA A 81 9.02 -9.05 -9.33
CA ALA A 81 7.77 -8.82 -8.60
C ALA A 81 7.97 -8.30 -7.18
N ILE A 82 7.04 -7.45 -6.76
CA ILE A 82 6.95 -6.87 -5.40
C ILE A 82 5.81 -7.54 -4.64
N VAL A 83 6.08 -8.04 -3.45
CA VAL A 83 5.08 -8.72 -2.60
C VAL A 83 4.96 -8.02 -1.26
N PHE A 84 3.83 -7.36 -1.02
CA PHE A 84 3.45 -6.76 0.27
C PHE A 84 2.40 -7.65 0.94
N ALA A 85 2.84 -8.52 1.84
CA ALA A 85 1.99 -9.46 2.57
C ALA A 85 1.76 -8.94 4.00
N MET A 86 0.67 -8.23 4.21
CA MET A 86 0.45 -7.41 5.41
C MET A 86 -0.58 -7.98 6.38
N ALA A 87 -1.11 -9.19 6.16
CA ALA A 87 -1.96 -9.87 7.15
C ALA A 87 -1.19 -10.07 8.47
N ASN A 88 -1.89 -9.89 9.58
CA ASN A 88 -1.30 -9.90 10.92
C ASN A 88 -2.08 -10.87 11.84
N PRO A 89 -1.44 -11.72 12.64
CA PRO A 89 0.02 -11.81 12.89
C PRO A 89 0.81 -12.61 11.85
N THR A 90 0.15 -13.44 11.05
CA THR A 90 0.79 -14.26 10.01
C THR A 90 0.46 -13.67 8.64
N PRO A 91 1.46 -13.39 7.80
CA PRO A 91 1.23 -12.80 6.47
C PRO A 91 0.58 -13.81 5.50
N GLU A 92 0.10 -13.31 4.36
CA GLU A 92 -0.46 -14.10 3.27
C GLU A 92 0.56 -15.12 2.70
N ILE A 93 1.84 -14.77 2.76
CA ILE A 93 2.97 -15.63 2.44
C ILE A 93 4.18 -15.19 3.28
N MET A 94 4.97 -16.14 3.77
CA MET A 94 6.21 -15.83 4.48
C MET A 94 7.26 -15.27 3.52
N PRO A 95 8.11 -14.30 3.95
CA PRO A 95 9.10 -13.67 3.08
C PRO A 95 10.02 -14.64 2.35
N ASP A 96 10.50 -15.68 3.05
CA ASP A 96 11.37 -16.69 2.44
C ASP A 96 10.69 -17.47 1.33
N GLU A 97 9.40 -17.80 1.51
CA GLU A 97 8.59 -18.48 0.49
C GLU A 97 8.29 -17.55 -0.71
N ALA A 98 8.02 -16.25 -0.46
CA ALA A 98 7.85 -15.28 -1.53
C ALA A 98 9.14 -15.12 -2.37
N LYS A 99 10.29 -15.05 -1.71
CA LYS A 99 11.60 -15.00 -2.39
C LYS A 99 11.91 -16.28 -3.18
N LYS A 100 11.54 -17.46 -2.67
CA LYS A 100 11.63 -18.72 -3.42
C LYS A 100 10.77 -18.71 -4.68
N GLY A 101 9.62 -18.05 -4.63
CA GLY A 101 8.74 -17.83 -5.78
C GLY A 101 9.27 -16.81 -6.79
N GLY A 102 10.38 -16.12 -6.50
CA GLY A 102 11.00 -15.15 -7.40
C GLY A 102 10.67 -13.68 -7.09
N ALA A 103 10.01 -13.39 -5.96
CA ALA A 103 9.78 -12.00 -5.56
C ALA A 103 11.10 -11.27 -5.32
N LYS A 104 11.27 -10.12 -5.94
CA LYS A 104 12.45 -9.23 -5.78
C LYS A 104 12.40 -8.47 -4.48
N VAL A 105 11.25 -7.87 -4.18
CA VAL A 105 11.01 -7.09 -2.98
C VAL A 105 9.89 -7.73 -2.18
N VAL A 106 10.15 -7.97 -0.89
CA VAL A 106 9.13 -8.48 0.02
C VAL A 106 9.03 -7.58 1.24
N ALA A 107 7.80 -7.22 1.63
CA ALA A 107 7.53 -6.48 2.84
C ALA A 107 6.34 -7.09 3.60
N THR A 108 6.41 -7.05 4.93
CA THR A 108 5.35 -7.55 5.81
C THR A 108 5.16 -6.63 7.01
N GLY A 109 4.13 -6.88 7.83
CA GLY A 109 3.97 -6.21 9.12
C GLY A 109 4.93 -6.69 10.23
N ARG A 110 5.72 -7.75 9.98
CA ARG A 110 6.57 -8.39 10.99
C ARG A 110 7.89 -7.61 11.17
N SER A 111 8.33 -7.50 12.43
CA SER A 111 9.58 -6.80 12.80
C SER A 111 10.85 -7.66 12.68
N ASP A 112 10.68 -8.97 12.51
CA ASP A 112 11.77 -9.94 12.39
C ASP A 112 12.25 -10.14 10.92
N PHE A 113 11.66 -9.41 9.97
CA PHE A 113 12.05 -9.40 8.57
C PHE A 113 12.36 -7.98 8.08
N PRO A 114 13.16 -7.82 7.00
CA PRO A 114 13.35 -6.55 6.33
C PRO A 114 12.04 -5.91 5.86
N ASN A 115 12.06 -4.60 5.60
CA ASN A 115 10.93 -3.86 5.06
C ASN A 115 9.66 -3.97 5.93
N GLN A 116 9.79 -3.81 7.23
CA GLN A 116 8.62 -3.82 8.11
C GLN A 116 7.66 -2.66 7.77
N ILE A 117 6.46 -2.97 7.33
CA ILE A 117 5.37 -2.00 7.15
C ILE A 117 4.62 -1.86 8.48
N ASN A 118 4.75 -0.69 9.11
CA ASN A 118 4.17 -0.43 10.43
C ASN A 118 3.44 0.91 10.43
N ASN A 119 2.23 0.92 10.97
CA ASN A 119 1.41 2.12 11.12
C ASN A 119 2.08 3.25 11.92
N VAL A 120 3.04 2.93 12.79
CA VAL A 120 3.80 3.91 13.58
C VAL A 120 4.56 4.91 12.69
N LEU A 121 4.88 4.55 11.45
CA LEU A 121 5.51 5.47 10.50
C LEU A 121 4.57 6.60 10.06
N VAL A 122 3.28 6.41 10.13
CA VAL A 122 2.29 7.35 9.58
C VAL A 122 1.57 8.13 10.66
N PHE A 123 1.02 7.45 11.67
CA PHE A 123 0.08 8.04 12.63
C PHE A 123 0.57 9.27 13.36
N PRO A 124 1.75 9.28 13.99
CA PRO A 124 2.18 10.46 14.74
C PRO A 124 2.33 11.68 13.84
N GLY A 125 2.94 11.49 12.66
CA GLY A 125 3.21 12.57 11.72
C GLY A 125 1.95 13.14 11.06
N VAL A 126 1.02 12.29 10.64
CA VAL A 126 -0.23 12.74 10.00
C VAL A 126 -1.06 13.57 10.95
N PHE A 127 -1.29 13.09 12.19
CA PHE A 127 -2.05 13.86 13.17
C PHE A 127 -1.32 15.13 13.59
N ARG A 128 0.00 15.08 13.79
CA ARG A 128 0.78 16.25 14.11
C ARG A 128 0.65 17.32 13.03
N GLY A 129 0.85 16.96 11.76
CA GLY A 129 0.73 17.91 10.64
C GLY A 129 -0.68 18.49 10.50
N ALA A 130 -1.71 17.68 10.68
CA ALA A 130 -3.10 18.14 10.65
C ALA A 130 -3.41 19.09 11.82
N PHE A 131 -2.95 18.80 13.04
CA PHE A 131 -3.18 19.64 14.21
C PHE A 131 -2.40 20.95 14.15
N ASP A 132 -1.16 20.94 13.67
CA ASP A 132 -0.33 22.15 13.55
C ASP A 132 -1.01 23.24 12.70
N VAL A 133 -1.80 22.87 11.70
CA VAL A 133 -2.57 23.78 10.85
C VAL A 133 -4.06 23.79 11.15
N ARG A 134 -4.51 23.09 12.18
CA ARG A 134 -5.93 22.90 12.55
C ARG A 134 -6.78 22.49 11.33
N ALA A 135 -6.30 21.50 10.57
CA ALA A 135 -7.01 21.02 9.39
C ALA A 135 -8.42 20.56 9.74
N SER A 136 -9.38 20.86 8.87
CA SER A 136 -10.78 20.46 9.04
C SER A 136 -11.04 19.02 8.61
N ASP A 137 -10.11 18.43 7.84
CA ASP A 137 -10.19 17.06 7.31
C ASP A 137 -8.78 16.50 7.09
N ILE A 138 -8.69 15.17 6.97
CA ILE A 138 -7.51 14.44 6.50
C ILE A 138 -7.87 13.78 5.16
N ASN A 139 -7.72 14.53 4.09
CA ASN A 139 -8.11 14.12 2.74
C ASN A 139 -7.06 13.25 2.03
N GLU A 140 -7.34 12.85 0.78
CA GLU A 140 -6.46 11.96 0.01
C GLU A 140 -5.14 12.62 -0.33
N GLU A 141 -5.11 13.92 -0.63
CA GLU A 141 -3.88 14.67 -0.93
C GLU A 141 -2.90 14.63 0.24
N MET A 142 -3.40 14.79 1.47
CA MET A 142 -2.60 14.68 2.69
C MET A 142 -2.03 13.29 2.90
N LYS A 143 -2.81 12.23 2.63
CA LYS A 143 -2.37 10.83 2.72
C LYS A 143 -1.28 10.52 1.69
N ILE A 144 -1.43 11.00 0.47
CA ILE A 144 -0.43 10.87 -0.61
C ILE A 144 0.84 11.62 -0.23
N ALA A 145 0.72 12.84 0.30
CA ALA A 145 1.88 13.61 0.76
C ALA A 145 2.64 12.89 1.88
N ALA A 146 1.93 12.30 2.83
CA ALA A 146 2.53 11.49 3.88
C ALA A 146 3.32 10.30 3.34
N SER A 147 2.73 9.54 2.40
CA SER A 147 3.39 8.37 1.80
C SER A 147 4.65 8.75 1.02
N LYS A 148 4.60 9.83 0.24
CA LYS A 148 5.76 10.36 -0.48
C LYS A 148 6.85 10.85 0.46
N ALA A 149 6.50 11.50 1.57
CA ALA A 149 7.46 11.95 2.57
C ALA A 149 8.18 10.79 3.25
N ILE A 150 7.50 9.68 3.52
CA ILE A 150 8.11 8.47 4.07
C ILE A 150 9.07 7.85 3.04
N ALA A 151 8.62 7.68 1.80
CA ALA A 151 9.43 7.10 0.74
C ALA A 151 10.72 7.90 0.48
N ALA A 152 10.64 9.23 0.48
CA ALA A 152 11.77 10.12 0.25
C ALA A 152 12.84 10.13 1.36
N LEU A 153 12.60 9.45 2.49
CA LEU A 153 13.62 9.30 3.54
C LEU A 153 14.67 8.21 3.24
N ILE A 154 14.38 7.35 2.28
CA ILE A 154 15.37 6.40 1.75
C ILE A 154 15.97 7.05 0.50
N SER A 155 17.27 7.32 0.54
CA SER A 155 17.98 7.88 -0.63
C SER A 155 18.19 6.81 -1.71
N ASP A 156 18.50 7.24 -2.93
CA ASP A 156 18.75 6.32 -4.04
C ASP A 156 19.95 5.39 -3.75
N GLU A 157 20.94 5.87 -2.98
CA GLU A 157 22.10 5.08 -2.56
C GLU A 157 21.75 4.04 -1.49
N GLU A 158 20.74 4.31 -0.66
CA GLU A 158 20.28 3.40 0.40
C GLU A 158 19.22 2.41 -0.11
N LEU A 159 18.58 2.72 -1.24
CA LEU A 159 17.48 1.93 -1.79
C LEU A 159 17.97 0.55 -2.25
N SER A 160 17.35 -0.49 -1.70
CA SER A 160 17.64 -1.88 -2.08
C SER A 160 16.39 -2.75 -1.87
N ALA A 161 16.42 -3.99 -2.37
CA ALA A 161 15.32 -4.92 -2.20
C ALA A 161 14.93 -5.17 -0.73
N ASP A 162 15.88 -5.04 0.18
CA ASP A 162 15.68 -5.24 1.63
C ASP A 162 15.64 -3.91 2.42
N ASN A 163 15.62 -2.75 1.74
CA ASN A 163 15.57 -1.42 2.37
C ASN A 163 14.76 -0.43 1.52
N ILE A 164 13.42 -0.60 1.51
CA ILE A 164 12.49 0.26 0.76
C ILE A 164 11.72 1.26 1.62
N ILE A 165 11.80 1.11 2.94
CA ILE A 165 11.01 1.91 3.90
C ILE A 165 11.84 2.17 5.17
N PRO A 166 11.73 3.34 5.81
CA PRO A 166 12.43 3.63 7.06
C PRO A 166 12.06 2.64 8.18
N LYS A 167 12.99 2.43 9.10
CA LYS A 167 12.70 1.63 10.31
C LYS A 167 11.62 2.27 11.18
N ALA A 168 10.85 1.46 11.89
CA ALA A 168 9.68 1.88 12.69
C ALA A 168 9.94 3.05 13.67
N PHE A 169 11.16 3.17 14.20
CA PHE A 169 11.55 4.22 15.15
C PHE A 169 12.54 5.24 14.59
N ASP A 170 12.61 5.39 13.26
CA ASP A 170 13.44 6.42 12.64
C ASP A 170 12.89 7.82 13.00
N LYS A 171 13.68 8.58 13.72
CA LYS A 171 13.29 9.92 14.23
C LYS A 171 13.00 10.93 13.13
N ARG A 172 13.46 10.69 11.89
CA ARG A 172 13.21 11.58 10.75
C ARG A 172 11.77 11.51 10.25
N VAL A 173 11.10 10.37 10.45
CA VAL A 173 9.77 10.08 9.87
C VAL A 173 8.71 11.05 10.38
N GLY A 174 8.54 11.16 11.68
CA GLY A 174 7.50 12.00 12.27
C GLY A 174 7.52 13.45 11.77
N PRO A 175 8.67 14.16 11.89
CA PRO A 175 8.80 15.52 11.37
C PRO A 175 8.58 15.66 9.87
N ALA A 176 9.10 14.73 9.06
CA ALA A 176 8.95 14.76 7.60
C ALA A 176 7.48 14.61 7.18
N VAL A 177 6.78 13.63 7.77
CA VAL A 177 5.36 13.39 7.52
C VAL A 177 4.52 14.59 7.99
N ALA A 178 4.76 15.11 9.19
CA ALA A 178 4.01 16.25 9.72
C ALA A 178 4.14 17.49 8.82
N LYS A 179 5.34 17.80 8.36
CA LYS A 179 5.59 18.90 7.43
C LYS A 179 4.83 18.71 6.13
N ALA A 180 4.95 17.54 5.50
CA ALA A 180 4.29 17.24 4.22
C ALA A 180 2.76 17.31 4.32
N VAL A 181 2.19 16.81 5.40
CA VAL A 181 0.75 16.84 5.67
C VAL A 181 0.26 18.27 5.90
N ALA A 182 0.98 19.08 6.68
CA ALA A 182 0.63 20.48 6.90
C ALA A 182 0.65 21.29 5.59
N GLU A 183 1.66 21.08 4.76
CA GLU A 183 1.75 21.73 3.44
C GLU A 183 0.63 21.27 2.49
N ALA A 184 0.33 19.98 2.46
CA ALA A 184 -0.79 19.45 1.68
C ALA A 184 -2.14 20.01 2.14
N SER A 185 -2.36 20.10 3.46
CA SER A 185 -3.56 20.75 4.03
C SER A 185 -3.76 22.18 3.56
N LYS A 186 -2.66 22.94 3.48
CA LYS A 186 -2.70 24.32 3.00
C LYS A 186 -3.08 24.38 1.51
N ARG A 187 -2.46 23.54 0.67
CA ARG A 187 -2.79 23.47 -0.77
C ARG A 187 -4.22 23.05 -1.02
N ALA A 188 -4.72 22.08 -0.26
CA ALA A 188 -6.09 21.58 -0.36
C ALA A 188 -7.16 22.51 0.24
N GLY A 189 -6.75 23.66 0.84
CA GLY A 189 -7.68 24.61 1.44
C GLY A 189 -8.38 24.15 2.72
N VAL A 190 -7.90 23.09 3.35
CA VAL A 190 -8.48 22.54 4.60
C VAL A 190 -7.76 23.02 5.86
N ALA A 191 -6.64 23.73 5.75
CA ALA A 191 -5.94 24.35 6.87
C ALA A 191 -6.70 25.58 7.36
N ARG A 192 -6.84 25.71 8.70
CA ARG A 192 -7.49 26.88 9.34
C ARG A 192 -6.51 27.91 9.86
N ILE A 193 -5.27 27.52 10.08
CA ILE A 193 -4.18 28.43 10.46
C ILE A 193 -2.94 28.16 9.61
N TRP A 194 -2.15 29.23 9.39
CA TRP A 194 -0.92 29.17 8.62
C TRP A 194 0.26 29.32 9.57
N VAL A 195 0.81 28.21 10.03
CA VAL A 195 2.07 28.23 10.80
C VAL A 195 3.19 28.57 9.81
N LYS A 196 3.99 29.58 10.15
CA LYS A 196 5.18 30.00 9.38
C LYS A 196 6.31 28.97 9.56
#